data_d7d741694068075efc6bdd4b2ebfefba
#
_entry.id   d7d741694068075efc6bdd4b2ebfefba
#
_cell.length_a   1.000
_cell.length_b   1.000
_cell.length_c   1.000
_cell.angle_alpha   90.00
_cell.angle_beta   90.00
_cell.angle_gamma   90.00
#
_symmetry.space_group_name_H-M   'P 1'
#
loop_
_entity.id
_entity.type
_entity.pdbx_description
1 polymer ?
#
loop_
_entity_poly.entity_id
_entity_poly.type
_entity_poly.pdbx_seq_one_letter_code
_entity_poly.pdbx_strand_id
1 'polypeptide(L)'
;MRKKCITTADDSTLSVSNMDPVQLEKDINTKYELISDYMAMNKLFLNSDKTHLLIMTSPCLHKKHNNFGIQLNTGTETILPSENERLLGAQISNDFTWNSHISDHDKSMCKALTPRINALIKVSWSADFKTRKMIANAIVMSRLVYLIQLYSSATGYLLSSLQVLQNRAARAVTRLPWGTRTAVLLNQVGWLSINQLAVYHKLITVFKIKGNKKPVYLSEQIKTDFDYQTRQATGNCLKIGKTPKSGTSKESFVHNSTVLWNSLTAALRNAQTLPKFKSGLRSWVKQKFPV
;
A
#
# COMPACT_ATOMS: atom_id res chain seq x y z
N MET A 1 -24.48 5.37 -0.50
CA MET A 1 -23.46 6.44 -0.60
C MET A 1 -22.53 6.37 0.61
N ARG A 2 -21.25 5.97 0.42
CA ARG A 2 -20.29 5.91 1.54
C ARG A 2 -19.58 7.25 1.63
N LYS A 3 -19.84 7.97 2.71
CA LYS A 3 -19.25 9.27 3.02
C LYS A 3 -18.12 9.05 4.03
N LYS A 4 -16.88 9.45 3.74
CA LYS A 4 -15.78 9.37 4.70
C LYS A 4 -14.95 10.64 4.63
N CYS A 5 -14.88 11.35 5.74
CA CYS A 5 -13.83 12.31 6.03
C CYS A 5 -12.84 11.61 6.97
N ILE A 6 -11.58 11.65 6.66
CA ILE A 6 -10.48 11.07 7.46
C ILE A 6 -9.50 12.18 7.75
N THR A 7 -9.31 12.47 9.03
CA THR A 7 -8.30 13.42 9.51
C THR A 7 -7.12 12.66 10.09
N THR A 8 -5.92 13.08 9.75
CA THR A 8 -4.67 12.53 10.29
C THR A 8 -3.76 13.70 10.64
N ALA A 9 -3.67 14.04 11.93
CA ALA A 9 -3.03 15.25 12.43
C ALA A 9 -3.57 16.50 11.69
N ASP A 10 -2.74 17.17 10.91
CA ASP A 10 -3.10 18.39 10.19
C ASP A 10 -3.75 18.12 8.82
N ASP A 11 -3.60 16.89 8.30
CA ASP A 11 -4.10 16.51 6.99
C ASP A 11 -5.54 15.98 7.07
N SER A 12 -6.44 16.55 6.27
CA SER A 12 -7.83 16.08 6.13
C SER A 12 -8.08 15.57 4.72
N THR A 13 -8.63 14.38 4.61
CA THR A 13 -8.97 13.76 3.33
C THR A 13 -10.47 13.55 3.24
N LEU A 14 -11.10 14.20 2.27
CA LEU A 14 -12.51 14.02 1.95
C LEU A 14 -12.66 13.06 0.77
N SER A 15 -13.45 12.01 0.93
CA SER A 15 -13.78 11.13 -0.19
C SER A 15 -15.27 11.12 -0.48
N VAL A 16 -15.61 11.31 -1.74
CA VAL A 16 -16.97 11.32 -2.26
C VAL A 16 -17.03 10.37 -3.45
N SER A 17 -18.14 9.66 -3.62
CA SER A 17 -18.36 8.81 -4.79
C SER A 17 -19.76 8.97 -5.33
N ASN A 18 -19.87 9.19 -6.62
CA ASN A 18 -21.13 9.21 -7.35
C ASN A 18 -20.93 8.59 -8.75
N MET A 19 -22.00 8.14 -9.38
CA MET A 19 -21.97 7.65 -10.78
C MET A 19 -22.17 8.79 -11.78
N ASP A 20 -22.87 9.85 -11.37
CA ASP A 20 -23.09 11.05 -12.15
C ASP A 20 -22.04 12.10 -11.84
N PRO A 21 -21.25 12.57 -12.84
CA PRO A 21 -20.21 13.58 -12.65
C PRO A 21 -20.76 14.92 -12.15
N VAL A 22 -21.91 15.37 -12.65
CA VAL A 22 -22.53 16.65 -12.24
C VAL A 22 -22.96 16.60 -10.77
N GLN A 23 -23.55 15.48 -10.37
CA GLN A 23 -23.91 15.30 -8.97
C GLN A 23 -22.68 15.12 -8.08
N LEU A 24 -21.60 14.50 -8.60
CA LEU A 24 -20.33 14.37 -7.88
C LEU A 24 -19.71 15.73 -7.58
N GLU A 25 -19.72 16.65 -8.56
CA GLU A 25 -19.22 18.01 -8.38
C GLU A 25 -20.03 18.79 -7.34
N LYS A 26 -21.36 18.73 -7.40
CA LYS A 26 -22.23 19.33 -6.38
C LYS A 26 -21.95 18.75 -4.98
N ASP A 27 -21.86 17.42 -4.91
CA ASP A 27 -21.64 16.72 -3.64
C ASP A 27 -20.29 17.08 -3.01
N ILE A 28 -19.22 17.26 -3.80
CA ILE A 28 -17.89 17.60 -3.28
C ILE A 28 -17.83 19.04 -2.83
N ASN A 29 -18.39 19.99 -3.61
CA ASN A 29 -18.44 21.41 -3.27
C ASN A 29 -19.25 21.64 -1.99
N THR A 30 -20.46 21.09 -1.89
CA THR A 30 -21.28 21.19 -0.68
C THR A 30 -20.56 20.67 0.56
N LYS A 31 -19.80 19.57 0.45
CA LYS A 31 -19.06 19.03 1.58
C LYS A 31 -17.81 19.82 1.92
N TYR A 32 -17.16 20.38 0.93
CA TYR A 32 -16.03 21.27 1.15
C TYR A 32 -16.48 22.51 1.94
N GLU A 33 -17.61 23.12 1.57
CA GLU A 33 -18.21 24.23 2.31
C GLU A 33 -18.47 23.88 3.78
N LEU A 34 -19.13 22.73 4.03
CA LEU A 34 -19.37 22.27 5.40
C LEU A 34 -18.10 22.08 6.23
N ILE A 35 -17.02 21.57 5.60
CA ILE A 35 -15.72 21.42 6.27
C ILE A 35 -15.08 22.77 6.49
N SER A 36 -15.15 23.67 5.51
CA SER A 36 -14.61 25.04 5.60
C SER A 36 -15.27 25.80 6.76
N ASP A 37 -16.58 25.73 6.85
CA ASP A 37 -17.35 26.37 7.93
C ASP A 37 -16.98 25.78 9.30
N TYR A 38 -16.88 24.45 9.40
CA TYR A 38 -16.44 23.78 10.62
C TYR A 38 -15.04 24.21 11.04
N MET A 39 -14.09 24.29 10.09
CA MET A 39 -12.73 24.75 10.36
C MET A 39 -12.71 26.22 10.80
N ALA A 40 -13.48 27.08 10.12
CA ALA A 40 -13.60 28.50 10.47
C ALA A 40 -14.16 28.70 11.89
N MET A 41 -15.20 27.95 12.27
CA MET A 41 -15.74 27.97 13.65
C MET A 41 -14.70 27.55 14.70
N ASN A 42 -13.78 26.67 14.34
CA ASN A 42 -12.67 26.26 15.22
C ASN A 42 -11.40 27.13 15.07
N LYS A 43 -11.50 28.27 14.39
CA LYS A 43 -10.38 29.21 14.12
C LYS A 43 -9.21 28.57 13.37
N LEU A 44 -9.51 27.58 12.52
CA LEU A 44 -8.56 26.93 11.61
C LEU A 44 -8.83 27.45 10.19
N PHE A 45 -7.75 27.73 9.47
CA PHE A 45 -7.85 28.20 8.08
C PHE A 45 -7.39 27.10 7.14
N LEU A 46 -8.20 26.81 6.12
CA LEU A 46 -7.81 25.92 5.03
C LEU A 46 -6.86 26.66 4.09
N ASN A 47 -5.78 25.99 3.71
CA ASN A 47 -4.82 26.56 2.76
C ASN A 47 -5.19 26.04 1.36
N SER A 48 -5.65 26.93 0.47
CA SER A 48 -6.01 26.59 -0.91
C SER A 48 -4.84 26.04 -1.71
N ASP A 49 -3.63 26.56 -1.53
CA ASP A 49 -2.41 26.11 -2.23
C ASP A 49 -2.03 24.66 -1.90
N LYS A 50 -2.48 24.15 -0.73
CA LYS A 50 -2.25 22.79 -0.27
C LYS A 50 -3.49 21.89 -0.41
N THR A 51 -4.58 22.43 -0.92
CA THR A 51 -5.81 21.68 -1.18
C THR A 51 -5.76 21.13 -2.60
N HIS A 52 -5.87 19.84 -2.74
CA HIS A 52 -5.76 19.15 -4.03
C HIS A 52 -7.02 18.33 -4.31
N LEU A 53 -7.42 18.27 -5.57
CA LEU A 53 -8.53 17.45 -6.06
C LEU A 53 -8.00 16.30 -6.90
N LEU A 54 -8.32 15.05 -6.51
CA LEU A 54 -7.97 13.86 -7.27
C LEU A 54 -9.24 13.10 -7.66
N ILE A 55 -9.48 12.95 -8.96
CA ILE A 55 -10.62 12.18 -9.48
C ILE A 55 -10.13 10.80 -9.86
N MET A 56 -10.61 9.79 -9.15
CA MET A 56 -10.22 8.40 -9.36
C MET A 56 -11.32 7.67 -10.11
N THR A 57 -11.01 7.21 -11.33
CA THR A 57 -11.96 6.46 -12.17
C THR A 57 -11.31 5.21 -12.77
N SER A 58 -12.11 4.36 -13.41
CA SER A 58 -11.54 3.27 -14.19
C SER A 58 -10.81 3.82 -15.43
N PRO A 59 -9.73 3.18 -15.90
CA PRO A 59 -8.98 3.64 -17.09
C PRO A 59 -9.84 3.85 -18.33
N CYS A 60 -10.89 3.05 -18.50
CA CYS A 60 -11.83 3.19 -19.61
C CYS A 60 -12.67 4.48 -19.51
N LEU A 61 -13.14 4.81 -18.31
CA LEU A 61 -13.92 6.03 -18.08
C LEU A 61 -13.03 7.27 -18.14
N HIS A 62 -11.80 7.18 -17.64
CA HIS A 62 -10.83 8.27 -17.70
C HIS A 62 -10.54 8.69 -19.16
N LYS A 63 -10.31 7.71 -20.06
CA LYS A 63 -10.09 7.98 -21.48
C LYS A 63 -11.33 8.58 -22.19
N LYS A 64 -12.52 8.25 -21.70
CA LYS A 64 -13.78 8.67 -22.33
C LYS A 64 -14.19 10.09 -21.93
N HIS A 65 -13.82 10.54 -20.77
CA HIS A 65 -14.28 11.80 -20.16
C HIS A 65 -13.13 12.54 -19.50
N ASN A 66 -12.31 13.21 -20.26
CA ASN A 66 -11.15 13.99 -19.81
C ASN A 66 -11.46 14.81 -18.52
N ASN A 67 -11.22 14.24 -17.35
CA ASN A 67 -11.50 14.77 -15.99
C ASN A 67 -12.95 15.21 -15.70
N PHE A 68 -13.92 14.90 -16.56
CA PHE A 68 -15.36 15.19 -16.43
C PHE A 68 -15.72 16.67 -16.21
N GLY A 69 -14.76 17.60 -16.36
CA GLY A 69 -14.97 19.02 -16.08
C GLY A 69 -15.25 19.36 -14.60
N ILE A 70 -15.06 18.41 -13.69
CA ILE A 70 -15.31 18.59 -12.24
C ILE A 70 -14.28 19.55 -11.67
N GLN A 71 -14.75 20.54 -10.92
CA GLN A 71 -13.94 21.56 -10.26
C GLN A 71 -14.32 21.67 -8.78
N LEU A 72 -13.35 22.02 -7.97
CA LEU A 72 -13.58 22.33 -6.55
C LEU A 72 -13.46 23.84 -6.35
N ASN A 73 -14.55 24.47 -5.93
CA ASN A 73 -14.58 25.89 -5.59
C ASN A 73 -14.27 26.07 -4.11
N THR A 74 -13.20 26.80 -3.82
CA THR A 74 -12.80 27.08 -2.43
C THR A 74 -13.36 28.40 -1.90
N GLY A 75 -14.12 29.11 -2.71
CA GLY A 75 -14.58 30.48 -2.43
C GLY A 75 -13.59 31.56 -2.85
N THR A 76 -12.29 31.28 -2.82
CA THR A 76 -11.24 32.20 -3.29
C THR A 76 -10.70 31.80 -4.65
N GLU A 77 -10.62 30.50 -4.92
CA GLU A 77 -10.03 29.93 -6.14
C GLU A 77 -10.79 28.70 -6.61
N THR A 78 -10.58 28.33 -7.87
CA THR A 78 -11.10 27.09 -8.44
C THR A 78 -9.96 26.10 -8.62
N ILE A 79 -10.04 24.96 -7.95
CA ILE A 79 -9.03 23.90 -8.01
C ILE A 79 -9.43 22.90 -9.08
N LEU A 80 -8.53 22.68 -10.03
CA LEU A 80 -8.67 21.67 -11.09
C LEU A 80 -8.15 20.29 -10.61
N PRO A 81 -8.67 19.20 -11.16
CA PRO A 81 -8.19 17.86 -10.84
C PRO A 81 -6.74 17.64 -11.24
N SER A 82 -5.97 17.08 -10.33
CA SER A 82 -4.61 16.60 -10.58
C SER A 82 -4.58 15.15 -11.04
N GLU A 83 -3.53 14.74 -11.74
CA GLU A 83 -3.32 13.36 -12.17
C GLU A 83 -2.73 12.49 -11.05
N ASN A 84 -1.90 13.09 -10.21
CA ASN A 84 -1.16 12.39 -9.16
C ASN A 84 -1.08 13.26 -7.91
N GLU A 85 -1.43 12.67 -6.76
CA GLU A 85 -1.34 13.37 -5.48
C GLU A 85 -0.62 12.53 -4.42
N ARG A 86 0.04 13.22 -3.51
CA ARG A 86 0.77 12.58 -2.43
C ARG A 86 -0.05 12.53 -1.15
N LEU A 87 -0.47 11.32 -0.77
CA LEU A 87 -1.20 11.09 0.48
C LEU A 87 -0.36 10.24 1.43
N LEU A 88 -0.06 10.73 2.62
CA LEU A 88 0.69 10.03 3.67
C LEU A 88 1.97 9.35 3.16
N GLY A 89 2.67 9.99 2.24
CA GLY A 89 3.91 9.49 1.66
C GLY A 89 3.75 8.53 0.48
N ALA A 90 2.52 8.11 0.13
CA ALA A 90 2.22 7.39 -1.10
C ALA A 90 1.86 8.37 -2.21
N GLN A 91 2.37 8.15 -3.41
CA GLN A 91 1.90 8.82 -4.62
C GLN A 91 0.72 8.04 -5.17
N ILE A 92 -0.45 8.66 -5.24
CA ILE A 92 -1.69 8.05 -5.72
C ILE A 92 -2.02 8.66 -7.07
N SER A 93 -2.27 7.82 -8.06
CA SER A 93 -2.65 8.22 -9.42
C SER A 93 -4.15 8.10 -9.62
N ASN A 94 -4.71 8.94 -10.50
CA ASN A 94 -6.11 8.95 -10.89
C ASN A 94 -6.58 7.63 -11.57
N ASP A 95 -5.65 6.88 -12.16
CA ASP A 95 -5.88 5.60 -12.86
C ASP A 95 -5.69 4.34 -12.00
N PHE A 96 -5.48 4.50 -10.69
CA PHE A 96 -5.18 3.43 -9.72
C PHE A 96 -3.90 2.64 -10.03
N THR A 97 -2.99 3.15 -10.83
CA THR A 97 -1.67 2.52 -11.04
C THR A 97 -0.66 2.98 -9.99
N TRP A 98 0.42 2.21 -9.85
CA TRP A 98 1.52 2.54 -8.94
C TRP A 98 2.76 3.06 -9.68
N ASN A 99 2.64 3.38 -10.99
CA ASN A 99 3.74 3.86 -11.80
C ASN A 99 4.41 5.09 -11.18
N SER A 100 3.62 6.12 -10.88
CA SER A 100 4.12 7.37 -10.28
C SER A 100 4.76 7.15 -8.92
N HIS A 101 4.24 6.22 -8.11
CA HIS A 101 4.83 5.91 -6.80
C HIS A 101 6.17 5.17 -6.91
N ILE A 102 6.30 4.24 -7.86
CA ILE A 102 7.45 3.34 -7.95
C ILE A 102 8.54 3.88 -8.87
N SER A 103 8.22 4.33 -10.09
CA SER A 103 9.21 4.64 -11.12
C SER A 103 9.15 6.04 -11.72
N ASP A 104 7.96 6.53 -12.08
CA ASP A 104 7.84 7.60 -13.09
C ASP A 104 7.91 9.02 -12.51
N HIS A 105 7.59 9.21 -11.26
CA HIS A 105 7.61 10.53 -10.61
C HIS A 105 9.01 10.88 -10.08
N ASP A 106 9.34 12.19 -9.98
CA ASP A 106 10.62 12.66 -9.44
C ASP A 106 10.86 12.26 -7.99
N LYS A 107 9.81 12.14 -7.21
CA LYS A 107 9.83 11.64 -5.83
C LYS A 107 9.49 10.14 -5.74
N SER A 108 9.58 9.41 -6.85
CA SER A 108 9.31 7.96 -6.90
C SER A 108 10.25 7.16 -6.00
N MET A 109 9.84 5.96 -5.65
CA MET A 109 10.62 5.09 -4.76
C MET A 109 11.96 4.72 -5.38
N CYS A 110 12.02 4.42 -6.68
CA CYS A 110 13.26 4.10 -7.38
C CYS A 110 14.26 5.27 -7.37
N LYS A 111 13.79 6.49 -7.67
CA LYS A 111 14.64 7.69 -7.63
C LYS A 111 15.11 8.01 -6.20
N ALA A 112 14.25 7.82 -5.21
CA ALA A 112 14.59 8.06 -3.80
C ALA A 112 15.54 7.01 -3.20
N LEU A 113 15.49 5.76 -3.64
CA LEU A 113 16.34 4.67 -3.13
C LEU A 113 17.73 4.65 -3.76
N THR A 114 17.86 5.02 -5.03
CA THR A 114 19.13 4.98 -5.76
C THR A 114 20.26 5.72 -5.04
N PRO A 115 20.13 7.00 -4.64
CA PRO A 115 21.21 7.71 -3.93
C PRO A 115 21.51 7.11 -2.55
N ARG A 116 20.52 6.57 -1.85
CA ARG A 116 20.73 5.88 -0.56
C ARG A 116 21.54 4.60 -0.71
N ILE A 117 21.26 3.83 -1.76
CA ILE A 117 22.03 2.62 -2.08
C ILE A 117 23.46 2.97 -2.47
N ASN A 118 23.64 4.05 -3.24
CA ASN A 118 24.99 4.54 -3.59
C ASN A 118 25.79 4.99 -2.36
N ALA A 119 25.12 5.66 -1.40
CA ALA A 119 25.74 6.00 -0.12
C ALA A 119 26.10 4.74 0.69
N LEU A 120 25.20 3.75 0.75
CA LEU A 120 25.50 2.48 1.40
C LEU A 120 26.71 1.76 0.77
N ILE A 121 26.83 1.77 -0.57
CA ILE A 121 27.97 1.19 -1.29
C ILE A 121 29.26 1.88 -0.87
N LYS A 122 29.29 3.21 -0.80
CA LYS A 122 30.47 3.97 -0.36
C LYS A 122 30.91 3.59 1.06
N VAL A 123 29.95 3.53 2.00
CA VAL A 123 30.23 3.15 3.40
C VAL A 123 30.57 1.66 3.55
N SER A 124 30.17 0.82 2.60
CA SER A 124 30.37 -0.63 2.72
C SER A 124 31.85 -1.06 2.80
N TRP A 125 32.78 -0.24 2.34
CA TRP A 125 34.22 -0.55 2.38
C TRP A 125 34.82 -0.43 3.77
N SER A 126 34.34 0.48 4.60
CA SER A 126 34.88 0.74 5.94
C SER A 126 34.11 0.03 7.06
N ALA A 127 32.86 -0.42 6.82
CA ALA A 127 32.02 -0.99 7.84
C ALA A 127 32.03 -2.53 7.84
N ASP A 128 31.79 -3.15 8.99
CA ASP A 128 31.58 -4.59 9.13
C ASP A 128 30.20 -5.03 8.61
N PHE A 129 29.97 -6.33 8.48
CA PHE A 129 28.71 -6.88 7.95
C PHE A 129 27.48 -6.45 8.78
N LYS A 130 27.59 -6.44 10.11
CA LYS A 130 26.48 -6.10 11.02
C LYS A 130 26.08 -4.64 10.84
N THR A 131 27.07 -3.74 10.80
CA THR A 131 26.85 -2.29 10.59
C THR A 131 26.28 -2.00 9.23
N ARG A 132 26.80 -2.61 8.15
CA ARG A 132 26.24 -2.48 6.78
C ARG A 132 24.78 -2.91 6.74
N LYS A 133 24.45 -4.07 7.35
CA LYS A 133 23.07 -4.57 7.41
C LYS A 133 22.16 -3.63 8.20
N MET A 134 22.63 -3.08 9.30
CA MET A 134 21.88 -2.11 10.11
C MET A 134 21.57 -0.84 9.30
N ILE A 135 22.57 -0.27 8.64
CA ILE A 135 22.40 0.91 7.77
C ILE A 135 21.43 0.59 6.64
N ALA A 136 21.61 -0.54 5.93
CA ALA A 136 20.72 -0.94 4.85
C ALA A 136 19.26 -1.11 5.29
N ASN A 137 19.05 -1.68 6.48
CA ASN A 137 17.70 -1.79 7.06
C ASN A 137 17.09 -0.40 7.32
N ALA A 138 17.86 0.53 7.84
CA ALA A 138 17.41 1.87 8.20
C ALA A 138 17.07 2.73 6.97
N ILE A 139 17.89 2.73 5.92
CA ILE A 139 17.76 3.68 4.80
C ILE A 139 17.13 3.09 3.54
N VAL A 140 17.16 1.75 3.36
CA VAL A 140 16.61 1.07 2.16
C VAL A 140 15.39 0.24 2.54
N MET A 141 15.55 -0.75 3.45
CA MET A 141 14.46 -1.68 3.75
C MET A 141 13.27 -1.01 4.43
N SER A 142 13.49 -0.01 5.28
CA SER A 142 12.42 0.79 5.90
C SER A 142 11.50 1.42 4.85
N ARG A 143 12.08 1.92 3.75
CA ARG A 143 11.34 2.51 2.64
C ARG A 143 10.60 1.46 1.81
N LEU A 144 11.25 0.34 1.51
CA LEU A 144 10.64 -0.76 0.75
C LEU A 144 9.48 -1.43 1.52
N VAL A 145 9.55 -1.46 2.84
CA VAL A 145 8.50 -2.07 3.66
C VAL A 145 7.34 -1.10 3.90
N TYR A 146 7.59 0.20 3.86
CA TYR A 146 6.54 1.20 4.07
C TYR A 146 5.47 1.09 2.99
N LEU A 147 4.23 0.88 3.39
CA LEU A 147 3.05 0.71 2.53
C LEU A 147 3.11 -0.46 1.52
N ILE A 148 4.03 -1.42 1.69
CA ILE A 148 4.19 -2.54 0.75
C ILE A 148 2.88 -3.32 0.55
N GLN A 149 2.02 -3.42 1.56
CA GLN A 149 0.72 -4.07 1.44
C GLN A 149 -0.24 -3.37 0.47
N LEU A 150 -0.03 -2.07 0.17
CA LEU A 150 -0.81 -1.30 -0.78
C LEU A 150 -0.22 -1.41 -2.19
N TYR A 151 1.03 -0.97 -2.39
CA TYR A 151 1.64 -0.95 -3.72
C TYR A 151 2.04 -2.33 -4.26
N SER A 152 1.90 -3.39 -3.47
CA SER A 152 2.09 -4.76 -3.94
C SER A 152 1.05 -5.25 -4.95
N SER A 153 0.03 -4.45 -5.24
CA SER A 153 -0.88 -4.65 -6.37
C SER A 153 -0.33 -4.08 -7.69
N ALA A 154 0.87 -3.50 -7.67
CA ALA A 154 1.56 -3.02 -8.87
C ALA A 154 1.89 -4.17 -9.83
N THR A 155 2.13 -3.82 -11.10
CA THR A 155 2.51 -4.78 -12.12
C THR A 155 3.82 -5.50 -11.77
N GLY A 156 4.00 -6.72 -12.25
CA GLY A 156 5.20 -7.51 -11.99
C GLY A 156 6.49 -6.80 -12.42
N TYR A 157 6.45 -6.01 -13.49
CA TYR A 157 7.57 -5.18 -13.94
C TYR A 157 8.02 -4.17 -12.87
N LEU A 158 7.08 -3.44 -12.27
CA LEU A 158 7.37 -2.45 -11.23
C LEU A 158 7.92 -3.11 -9.96
N LEU A 159 7.35 -4.24 -9.55
CA LEU A 159 7.87 -4.99 -8.40
C LEU A 159 9.26 -5.56 -8.67
N SER A 160 9.55 -5.97 -9.91
CA SER A 160 10.88 -6.43 -10.33
C SER A 160 11.91 -5.30 -10.27
N SER A 161 11.57 -4.06 -10.64
CA SER A 161 12.47 -2.91 -10.51
C SER A 161 12.88 -2.66 -9.05
N LEU A 162 11.93 -2.79 -8.11
CA LEU A 162 12.22 -2.72 -6.67
C LEU A 162 13.08 -3.89 -6.19
N GLN A 163 12.88 -5.10 -6.75
CA GLN A 163 13.71 -6.26 -6.43
C GLN A 163 15.17 -6.04 -6.87
N VAL A 164 15.39 -5.41 -8.02
CA VAL A 164 16.74 -5.03 -8.47
C VAL A 164 17.42 -4.08 -7.48
N LEU A 165 16.70 -3.08 -6.97
CA LEU A 165 17.23 -2.16 -5.97
C LEU A 165 17.53 -2.87 -4.64
N GLN A 166 16.63 -3.77 -4.20
CA GLN A 166 16.88 -4.59 -3.03
C GLN A 166 18.14 -5.46 -3.19
N ASN A 167 18.33 -6.06 -4.37
CA ASN A 167 19.52 -6.87 -4.67
C ASN A 167 20.81 -6.03 -4.68
N ARG A 168 20.76 -4.79 -5.19
CA ARG A 168 21.92 -3.85 -5.12
C ARG A 168 22.28 -3.55 -3.65
N ALA A 169 21.28 -3.28 -2.81
CA ALA A 169 21.51 -3.07 -1.38
C ALA A 169 22.07 -4.34 -0.70
N ALA A 170 21.53 -5.51 -1.03
CA ALA A 170 22.02 -6.78 -0.49
C ALA A 170 23.48 -7.06 -0.88
N ARG A 171 23.88 -6.74 -2.12
CA ARG A 171 25.30 -6.84 -2.55
C ARG A 171 26.20 -5.89 -1.78
N ALA A 172 25.77 -4.66 -1.54
CA ALA A 172 26.53 -3.72 -0.69
C ALA A 172 26.74 -4.25 0.73
N VAL A 173 25.76 -4.97 1.29
CA VAL A 173 25.87 -5.59 2.61
C VAL A 173 26.78 -6.82 2.59
N THR A 174 26.60 -7.72 1.63
CA THR A 174 27.30 -9.02 1.58
C THR A 174 28.67 -8.96 0.94
N ARG A 175 28.92 -7.96 0.07
CA ARG A 175 30.09 -7.84 -0.81
C ARG A 175 30.22 -9.01 -1.82
N LEU A 176 29.11 -9.69 -2.11
CA LEU A 176 29.12 -10.76 -3.10
C LEU A 176 29.17 -10.19 -4.54
N PRO A 177 29.72 -10.96 -5.50
CA PRO A 177 29.86 -10.57 -6.89
C PRO A 177 28.52 -10.25 -7.55
N TRP A 178 28.56 -9.48 -8.65
CA TRP A 178 27.39 -9.05 -9.41
C TRP A 178 26.51 -10.22 -9.88
N GLY A 179 27.11 -11.33 -10.36
CA GLY A 179 26.39 -12.50 -10.87
C GLY A 179 25.72 -13.38 -9.81
N THR A 180 25.84 -13.04 -8.51
CA THR A 180 25.24 -13.85 -7.44
C THR A 180 23.71 -13.86 -7.54
N ARG A 181 23.10 -15.07 -7.49
CA ARG A 181 21.66 -15.29 -7.55
C ARG A 181 20.95 -14.58 -6.39
N THR A 182 19.78 -14.01 -6.68
CA THR A 182 18.95 -13.30 -5.69
C THR A 182 18.69 -14.12 -4.42
N ALA A 183 18.37 -15.40 -4.57
CA ALA A 183 18.11 -16.28 -3.42
C ALA A 183 19.30 -16.37 -2.45
N VAL A 184 20.53 -16.47 -2.97
CA VAL A 184 21.77 -16.53 -2.18
C VAL A 184 21.98 -15.22 -1.42
N LEU A 185 21.85 -14.07 -2.13
CA LEU A 185 21.99 -12.73 -1.56
C LEU A 185 21.00 -12.53 -0.39
N LEU A 186 19.73 -12.79 -0.63
CA LEU A 186 18.68 -12.54 0.35
C LEU A 186 18.78 -13.49 1.55
N ASN A 187 19.17 -14.75 1.34
CA ASN A 187 19.38 -15.70 2.43
C ASN A 187 20.55 -15.29 3.32
N GLN A 188 21.66 -14.84 2.76
CA GLN A 188 22.83 -14.40 3.54
C GLN A 188 22.53 -13.17 4.38
N VAL A 189 21.81 -12.18 3.84
CA VAL A 189 21.37 -11.01 4.60
C VAL A 189 20.21 -11.35 5.53
N GLY A 190 19.48 -12.43 5.25
CA GLY A 190 18.28 -12.82 5.98
C GLY A 190 17.05 -11.97 5.63
N TRP A 191 16.99 -11.43 4.42
CA TRP A 191 15.81 -10.69 3.94
C TRP A 191 14.82 -11.59 3.21
N LEU A 192 13.58 -11.13 3.13
CA LEU A 192 12.56 -11.66 2.23
C LEU A 192 12.61 -10.87 0.92
N SER A 193 12.25 -11.49 -0.21
CA SER A 193 12.10 -10.79 -1.49
C SER A 193 10.91 -9.81 -1.44
N ILE A 194 10.82 -8.89 -2.42
CA ILE A 194 9.72 -7.92 -2.48
C ILE A 194 8.36 -8.61 -2.46
N ASN A 195 8.16 -9.66 -3.25
CA ASN A 195 6.92 -10.43 -3.26
C ASN A 195 6.65 -11.14 -1.93
N GLN A 196 7.68 -11.73 -1.34
CA GLN A 196 7.57 -12.36 -0.03
C GLN A 196 7.24 -11.34 1.07
N LEU A 197 7.84 -10.14 1.05
CA LEU A 197 7.54 -9.04 1.98
C LEU A 197 6.10 -8.58 1.84
N ALA A 198 5.60 -8.46 0.61
CA ALA A 198 4.22 -8.07 0.34
C ALA A 198 3.22 -9.04 0.98
N VAL A 199 3.40 -10.35 0.74
CA VAL A 199 2.57 -11.40 1.33
C VAL A 199 2.69 -11.40 2.86
N TYR A 200 3.91 -11.31 3.38
CA TYR A 200 4.19 -11.29 4.81
C TYR A 200 3.48 -10.13 5.52
N HIS A 201 3.58 -8.91 4.99
CA HIS A 201 2.95 -7.74 5.60
C HIS A 201 1.43 -7.73 5.43
N LYS A 202 0.88 -8.19 4.29
CA LYS A 202 -0.56 -8.36 4.09
C LYS A 202 -1.14 -9.29 5.17
N LEU A 203 -0.55 -10.46 5.36
CA LEU A 203 -1.02 -11.45 6.32
C LEU A 203 -0.87 -11.01 7.78
N ILE A 204 0.18 -10.29 8.13
CA ILE A 204 0.31 -9.65 9.46
C ILE A 204 -0.82 -8.64 9.69
N THR A 205 -1.15 -7.84 8.67
CA THR A 205 -2.24 -6.87 8.78
C THR A 205 -3.58 -7.57 8.98
N VAL A 206 -3.86 -8.65 8.25
CA VAL A 206 -5.07 -9.47 8.46
C VAL A 206 -5.11 -10.04 9.87
N PHE A 207 -4.00 -10.60 10.36
CA PHE A 207 -3.92 -11.13 11.71
C PHE A 207 -4.26 -10.07 12.77
N LYS A 208 -3.71 -8.85 12.63
CA LYS A 208 -4.00 -7.73 13.53
C LYS A 208 -5.47 -7.27 13.45
N ILE A 209 -6.02 -7.15 12.24
CA ILE A 209 -7.42 -6.76 12.04
C ILE A 209 -8.35 -7.79 12.68
N LYS A 210 -8.06 -9.08 12.50
CA LYS A 210 -8.85 -10.17 13.06
C LYS A 210 -8.81 -10.19 14.60
N GLY A 211 -7.64 -9.96 15.20
CA GLY A 211 -7.47 -9.92 16.65
C GLY A 211 -8.08 -8.67 17.28
N ASN A 212 -7.80 -7.51 16.73
CA ASN A 212 -8.18 -6.23 17.33
C ASN A 212 -9.50 -5.65 16.81
N LYS A 213 -10.08 -6.23 15.75
CA LYS A 213 -11.25 -5.70 15.01
C LYS A 213 -11.10 -4.22 14.59
N LYS A 214 -9.87 -3.77 14.44
CA LYS A 214 -9.52 -2.39 14.04
C LYS A 214 -8.60 -2.39 12.83
N PRO A 215 -8.71 -1.43 11.91
CA PRO A 215 -9.78 -0.44 11.85
C PRO A 215 -11.14 -1.07 11.46
N VAL A 216 -12.22 -0.52 12.00
CA VAL A 216 -13.57 -1.08 11.87
C VAL A 216 -13.97 -1.31 10.41
N TYR A 217 -13.72 -0.34 9.52
CA TYR A 217 -14.08 -0.41 8.10
C TYR A 217 -13.40 -1.57 7.35
N LEU A 218 -12.20 -1.99 7.77
CA LEU A 218 -11.53 -3.17 7.19
C LEU A 218 -12.04 -4.46 7.85
N SER A 219 -12.33 -4.45 9.15
CA SER A 219 -12.85 -5.63 9.83
C SER A 219 -14.25 -6.02 9.33
N GLU A 220 -15.08 -5.04 8.95
CA GLU A 220 -16.39 -5.27 8.31
C GLU A 220 -16.27 -5.88 6.91
N GLN A 221 -15.19 -5.59 6.19
CA GLN A 221 -14.94 -6.15 4.85
C GLN A 221 -14.29 -7.54 4.92
N ILE A 222 -13.48 -7.81 5.94
CA ILE A 222 -12.86 -9.11 6.18
C ILE A 222 -13.80 -9.95 7.04
N LYS A 223 -14.77 -10.60 6.39
CA LYS A 223 -15.81 -11.38 7.07
C LYS A 223 -15.27 -12.72 7.58
N THR A 224 -15.55 -13.01 8.83
CA THR A 224 -15.28 -14.30 9.47
C THR A 224 -16.52 -15.18 9.55
N ASP A 225 -17.71 -14.57 9.41
CA ASP A 225 -18.97 -15.25 9.62
C ASP A 225 -19.43 -15.94 8.33
N PHE A 226 -19.63 -17.23 8.42
CA PHE A 226 -20.19 -18.07 7.37
C PHE A 226 -21.68 -18.30 7.65
N ASP A 227 -22.49 -18.30 6.59
CA ASP A 227 -23.94 -18.49 6.71
C ASP A 227 -24.29 -19.92 7.19
N TYR A 228 -23.35 -20.87 7.01
CA TYR A 228 -23.48 -22.28 7.42
C TYR A 228 -22.17 -22.77 8.04
N GLN A 229 -22.26 -23.77 8.94
CA GLN A 229 -21.09 -24.44 9.49
C GLN A 229 -20.44 -25.33 8.41
N THR A 230 -19.44 -24.82 7.75
CA THR A 230 -18.64 -25.55 6.77
C THR A 230 -17.26 -25.87 7.33
N ARG A 231 -16.51 -26.79 6.69
CA ARG A 231 -15.10 -27.04 7.03
C ARG A 231 -14.25 -25.78 7.00
N GLN A 232 -14.62 -24.78 6.22
CA GLN A 232 -13.94 -23.48 6.18
C GLN A 232 -14.25 -22.64 7.43
N ALA A 233 -15.49 -22.66 7.92
CA ALA A 233 -15.87 -21.97 9.15
C ALA A 233 -15.12 -22.51 10.37
N THR A 234 -15.03 -23.83 10.52
CA THR A 234 -14.28 -24.47 11.61
C THR A 234 -12.77 -24.31 11.49
N GLY A 235 -12.25 -24.14 10.27
CA GLY A 235 -10.83 -23.98 9.98
C GLY A 235 -10.25 -22.58 10.18
N ASN A 236 -10.98 -21.65 10.81
CA ASN A 236 -10.57 -20.26 11.00
C ASN A 236 -10.23 -19.52 9.69
N CYS A 237 -10.91 -19.89 8.61
CA CYS A 237 -10.82 -19.25 7.30
C CYS A 237 -11.63 -17.94 7.27
N LEU A 238 -11.41 -17.17 6.23
CA LEU A 238 -12.16 -15.94 5.95
C LEU A 238 -13.14 -16.20 4.80
N LYS A 239 -14.33 -15.59 4.88
CA LYS A 239 -15.34 -15.67 3.82
C LYS A 239 -14.86 -14.89 2.60
N ILE A 240 -14.65 -15.59 1.48
CA ILE A 240 -14.34 -14.95 0.20
C ILE A 240 -15.65 -14.36 -0.36
N GLY A 241 -15.67 -13.06 -0.56
CA GLY A 241 -16.79 -12.38 -1.23
C GLY A 241 -16.91 -12.81 -2.70
N LYS A 242 -17.89 -12.25 -3.41
CA LYS A 242 -18.01 -12.47 -4.87
C LYS A 242 -16.68 -12.15 -5.55
N THR A 243 -16.20 -13.07 -6.39
CA THR A 243 -14.96 -12.87 -7.15
C THR A 243 -15.06 -11.63 -8.02
N PRO A 244 -14.17 -10.65 -7.85
CA PRO A 244 -14.21 -9.46 -8.67
C PRO A 244 -14.01 -9.78 -10.15
N LYS A 245 -14.73 -9.08 -11.02
CA LYS A 245 -14.66 -9.30 -12.47
C LYS A 245 -13.39 -8.74 -13.10
N SER A 246 -12.87 -7.60 -12.58
CA SER A 246 -11.67 -6.95 -13.10
C SER A 246 -10.39 -7.45 -12.42
N GLY A 247 -9.26 -7.44 -13.16
CA GLY A 247 -7.94 -7.80 -12.62
C GLY A 247 -7.53 -6.91 -11.46
N THR A 248 -7.69 -5.60 -11.58
CA THR A 248 -7.38 -4.62 -10.53
C THR A 248 -8.15 -4.86 -9.24
N SER A 249 -9.42 -5.25 -9.34
CA SER A 249 -10.23 -5.57 -8.17
C SER A 249 -9.82 -6.89 -7.50
N LYS A 250 -9.29 -7.87 -8.26
CA LYS A 250 -8.73 -9.11 -7.70
C LYS A 250 -7.48 -8.84 -6.88
N GLU A 251 -6.68 -7.87 -7.27
CA GLU A 251 -5.48 -7.43 -6.56
C GLU A 251 -5.79 -6.51 -5.35
N SER A 252 -7.06 -6.16 -5.15
CA SER A 252 -7.47 -5.36 -3.98
C SER A 252 -6.99 -6.03 -2.68
N PHE A 253 -6.59 -5.21 -1.70
CA PHE A 253 -6.08 -5.71 -0.42
C PHE A 253 -7.02 -6.74 0.22
N VAL A 254 -8.32 -6.45 0.28
CA VAL A 254 -9.31 -7.32 0.96
C VAL A 254 -9.43 -8.67 0.26
N HIS A 255 -9.58 -8.70 -1.07
CA HIS A 255 -9.75 -9.96 -1.80
C HIS A 255 -8.47 -10.79 -1.77
N ASN A 256 -7.34 -10.20 -2.17
CA ASN A 256 -6.05 -10.88 -2.25
C ASN A 256 -5.60 -11.40 -0.88
N SER A 257 -5.71 -10.60 0.18
CA SER A 257 -5.32 -11.01 1.53
C SER A 257 -6.22 -12.12 2.10
N THR A 258 -7.52 -12.15 1.75
CA THR A 258 -8.44 -13.22 2.15
C THR A 258 -8.06 -14.54 1.50
N VAL A 259 -7.75 -14.54 0.20
CA VAL A 259 -7.26 -15.74 -0.52
C VAL A 259 -5.95 -16.23 0.08
N LEU A 260 -5.00 -15.33 0.32
CA LEU A 260 -3.72 -15.66 0.95
C LEU A 260 -3.89 -16.21 2.36
N TRP A 261 -4.77 -15.63 3.18
CA TRP A 261 -5.08 -16.14 4.51
C TRP A 261 -5.61 -17.56 4.49
N ASN A 262 -6.53 -17.85 3.60
CA ASN A 262 -7.12 -19.19 3.47
C ASN A 262 -6.12 -20.25 2.96
N SER A 263 -5.06 -19.82 2.29
CA SER A 263 -3.96 -20.71 1.87
C SER A 263 -2.96 -21.06 2.99
N LEU A 264 -3.04 -20.39 4.15
CA LEU A 264 -2.21 -20.71 5.32
C LEU A 264 -2.54 -22.09 5.88
N THR A 265 -1.56 -22.71 6.54
CA THR A 265 -1.81 -23.92 7.33
C THR A 265 -2.73 -23.65 8.53
N ALA A 266 -3.48 -24.65 8.97
CA ALA A 266 -4.36 -24.52 10.14
C ALA A 266 -3.59 -24.06 11.40
N ALA A 267 -2.36 -24.55 11.59
CA ALA A 267 -1.50 -24.13 12.69
C ALA A 267 -1.20 -22.64 12.70
N LEU A 268 -0.97 -22.02 11.53
CA LEU A 268 -0.73 -20.59 11.41
C LEU A 268 -2.02 -19.77 11.61
N ARG A 269 -3.14 -20.21 11.03
CA ARG A 269 -4.42 -19.51 11.22
C ARG A 269 -4.89 -19.49 12.68
N ASN A 270 -4.50 -20.50 13.46
CA ASN A 270 -4.85 -20.65 14.88
C ASN A 270 -3.76 -20.14 15.84
N ALA A 271 -2.74 -19.45 15.33
CA ALA A 271 -1.70 -18.88 16.18
C ALA A 271 -2.30 -17.88 17.19
N GLN A 272 -1.96 -18.06 18.48
CA GLN A 272 -2.52 -17.25 19.57
C GLN A 272 -1.85 -15.88 19.70
N THR A 273 -0.58 -15.76 19.33
CA THR A 273 0.20 -14.56 19.52
C THR A 273 0.86 -14.08 18.23
N LEU A 274 0.99 -12.76 18.09
CA LEU A 274 1.63 -12.15 16.93
C LEU A 274 3.09 -12.61 16.73
N PRO A 275 3.93 -12.76 17.77
CA PRO A 275 5.29 -13.29 17.61
C PRO A 275 5.34 -14.70 17.02
N LYS A 276 4.51 -15.63 17.54
CA LYS A 276 4.40 -17.00 17.01
C LYS A 276 3.91 -17.01 15.56
N PHE A 277 2.90 -16.19 15.26
CA PHE A 277 2.41 -16.03 13.90
C PHE A 277 3.51 -15.52 12.95
N LYS A 278 4.23 -14.46 13.32
CA LYS A 278 5.31 -13.87 12.50
C LYS A 278 6.44 -14.87 12.21
N SER A 279 6.86 -15.64 13.22
CA SER A 279 7.92 -16.64 13.07
C SER A 279 7.52 -17.74 12.08
N GLY A 280 6.37 -18.37 12.29
CA GLY A 280 5.87 -19.41 11.39
C GLY A 280 5.53 -18.90 9.99
N LEU A 281 4.95 -17.69 9.91
CA LEU A 281 4.64 -17.06 8.63
C LEU A 281 5.90 -16.81 7.79
N ARG A 282 7.01 -16.41 8.40
CA ARG A 282 8.27 -16.17 7.68
C ARG A 282 8.77 -17.44 6.98
N SER A 283 8.71 -18.56 7.64
CA SER A 283 9.10 -19.87 7.07
C SER A 283 8.12 -20.30 5.97
N TRP A 284 6.82 -20.16 6.21
CA TRP A 284 5.80 -20.49 5.23
C TRP A 284 5.91 -19.67 3.95
N VAL A 285 6.13 -18.36 4.06
CA VAL A 285 6.27 -17.47 2.89
C VAL A 285 7.50 -17.84 2.06
N LYS A 286 8.63 -18.18 2.67
CA LYS A 286 9.84 -18.63 1.96
C LYS A 286 9.61 -19.94 1.20
N GLN A 287 8.85 -20.87 1.79
CA GLN A 287 8.54 -22.15 1.17
C GLN A 287 7.52 -22.01 0.03
N LYS A 288 6.48 -21.20 0.23
CA LYS A 288 5.38 -21.06 -0.73
C LYS A 288 5.73 -20.20 -1.94
N PHE A 289 6.60 -19.21 -1.76
CA PHE A 289 7.02 -18.25 -2.78
C PHE A 289 8.55 -18.29 -2.92
N PRO A 290 9.13 -19.30 -3.57
CA PRO A 290 10.59 -19.36 -3.78
C PRO A 290 11.07 -18.18 -4.62
N VAL A 291 12.36 -17.80 -4.47
CA VAL A 291 13.01 -16.66 -5.16
C VAL A 291 13.90 -17.17 -6.28
#